data_8ec509c26bff00d405c1523a81298b8f
#
_entry.id   8ec509c26bff00d405c1523a81298b8f
#
_cell.length_a   1.000
_cell.length_b   1.000
_cell.length_c   1.000
_cell.angle_alpha   90.00
_cell.angle_beta   90.00
_cell.angle_gamma   90.00
#
_symmetry.space_group_name_H-M   'P 1'
#
loop_
_entity.id
_entity.type
_entity.pdbx_description
1 polymer ?
#
loop_
_entity_poly.entity_id
_entity_poly.type
_entity_poly.pdbx_seq_one_letter_code
_entity_poly.pdbx_strand_id
1 'polypeptide(L)' 'MEIQIIDLKTNTRVKITDCEQFKNINIGHRMFVNYKDKSGTNRCINGTICSVEHEIDQDNESFDYRLKIKVY' A
#
# COMPACT_ATOMS: atom_id res chain seq x y z
N MET A 1 5.17 8.01 7.73
CA MET A 1 5.19 7.44 6.38
C MET A 1 3.81 6.90 6.06
N GLU A 2 3.34 7.18 4.87
CA GLU A 2 2.06 6.63 4.37
C GLU A 2 2.34 5.48 3.44
N ILE A 3 1.60 4.39 3.60
CA ILE A 3 1.67 3.25 2.69
C ILE A 3 0.33 3.11 1.98
N GLN A 4 0.38 3.05 0.66
CA GLN A 4 -0.80 2.81 -0.17
C GLN A 4 -0.65 1.47 -0.86
N ILE A 5 -1.67 0.63 -0.71
CA ILE A 5 -1.74 -0.65 -1.41
C ILE A 5 -2.83 -0.54 -2.47
N ILE A 6 -2.46 -0.83 -3.70
CA ILE A 6 -3.33 -0.69 -4.86
C ILE A 6 -3.54 -2.06 -5.49
N ASP A 7 -4.78 -2.53 -5.47
CA ASP A 7 -5.17 -3.75 -6.17
C ASP A 7 -5.54 -3.39 -7.61
N LEU A 8 -4.71 -3.81 -8.55
CA LEU A 8 -4.90 -3.50 -9.96
C LEU A 8 -6.07 -4.25 -10.59
N LYS A 9 -6.50 -5.38 -10.01
CA LYS A 9 -7.63 -6.14 -10.52
C LYS A 9 -8.96 -5.42 -10.30
N THR A 10 -9.10 -4.77 -9.16
CA THR A 10 -10.34 -4.11 -8.75
C THR A 10 -10.24 -2.60 -8.70
N ASN A 11 -9.03 -2.06 -8.92
CA ASN A 11 -8.71 -0.64 -8.75
C ASN A 11 -9.04 -0.14 -7.34
N THR A 12 -8.81 -0.97 -6.35
CA THR A 12 -9.04 -0.64 -4.94
C THR A 12 -7.76 -0.10 -4.33
N ARG A 13 -7.87 0.97 -3.57
CA ARG A 13 -6.75 1.57 -2.85
C ARG A 13 -7.01 1.54 -1.36
N VAL A 14 -6.02 1.10 -0.61
CA VAL A 14 -6.06 1.08 0.85
C VAL A 14 -4.85 1.84 1.38
N LYS A 15 -5.10 2.76 2.30
CA LYS A 15 -4.04 3.49 2.99
C LYS A 15 -3.84 2.88 4.36
N ILE A 16 -2.61 2.62 4.70
CA ILE A 16 -2.25 2.12 6.02
C ILE A 16 -1.14 2.96 6.61
N THR A 17 -1.13 3.03 7.93
CA THR A 17 -0.07 3.72 8.64
C THR A 17 1.17 2.85 8.64
N ASP A 18 2.34 3.47 8.76
CA ASP A 18 3.61 2.78 8.80
C ASP A 18 3.60 1.62 9.79
N CYS A 19 4.04 0.49 9.31
CA CYS A 19 4.07 -0.74 10.06
C CYS A 19 5.36 -1.48 9.72
N GLU A 20 6.06 -1.97 10.73
CA GLU A 20 7.33 -2.67 10.53
C GLU A 20 7.24 -3.87 9.62
N GLN A 21 6.04 -4.43 9.45
CA GLN A 21 5.81 -5.56 8.56
C GLN A 21 6.14 -5.27 7.10
N PHE A 22 6.25 -4.00 6.72
CA PHE A 22 6.52 -3.61 5.33
C PHE A 22 7.99 -3.36 5.03
N LYS A 23 8.90 -3.67 5.94
CA LYS A 23 10.33 -3.45 5.71
C LYS A 23 10.93 -4.35 4.64
N ASN A 24 10.34 -5.51 4.38
CA ASN A 24 10.88 -6.51 3.46
C ASN A 24 9.91 -6.81 2.31
N ILE A 25 9.46 -5.76 1.64
CA ILE A 25 8.55 -5.89 0.51
C ILE A 25 9.36 -6.10 -0.75
N ASN A 26 9.08 -7.21 -1.44
CA ASN A 26 9.77 -7.56 -2.68
C ASN A 26 8.78 -7.86 -3.80
N ILE A 27 9.10 -7.41 -5.00
CA ILE A 27 8.34 -7.73 -6.20
C ILE A 27 8.35 -9.25 -6.39
N GLY A 28 7.19 -9.80 -6.73
CA GLY A 28 6.99 -11.24 -6.91
C GLY A 28 6.44 -11.95 -5.69
N HIS A 29 6.50 -11.36 -4.51
CA HIS A 29 5.92 -11.95 -3.30
C HIS A 29 4.42 -11.75 -3.27
N ARG A 30 3.72 -12.66 -2.62
CA ARG A 30 2.28 -12.53 -2.40
C ARG A 30 2.01 -11.64 -1.19
N MET A 31 0.91 -10.91 -1.27
CA MET A 31 0.49 -10.02 -0.20
C MET A 31 -0.99 -10.21 0.11
N PHE A 32 -1.30 -10.27 1.40
CA PHE A 32 -2.67 -10.25 1.92
C PHE A 32 -2.84 -9.04 2.80
N VAL A 33 -3.89 -8.26 2.54
CA VAL A 33 -4.25 -7.13 3.39
C VAL A 33 -5.72 -7.24 3.75
N ASN A 34 -6.00 -7.39 5.03
CA ASN A 34 -7.36 -7.38 5.56
C ASN A 34 -7.69 -5.97 6.03
N TYR A 35 -8.80 -5.43 5.57
CA TYR A 35 -9.22 -4.09 5.94
C TYR A 35 -10.74 -4.01 6.02
N LYS A 36 -11.22 -2.94 6.67
CA LYS A 36 -12.65 -2.63 6.68
C LYS A 36 -12.90 -1.46 5.73
N ASP A 37 -13.90 -1.61 4.87
CA ASP A 37 -14.31 -0.52 3.99
C ASP A 37 -15.13 0.52 4.75
N LYS A 38 -15.60 1.54 4.04
CA LYS A 38 -16.37 2.65 4.65
C LYS A 38 -17.68 2.20 5.29
N SER A 39 -18.24 1.09 4.83
CA SER A 39 -19.48 0.53 5.40
C SER A 39 -19.21 -0.42 6.57
N GLY A 40 -17.96 -0.64 6.95
CA GLY A 40 -17.57 -1.54 8.01
C GLY A 40 -17.50 -3.00 7.58
N THR A 41 -17.62 -3.29 6.29
CA THR A 41 -17.51 -4.65 5.75
C THR A 41 -16.05 -5.09 5.67
N ASN A 42 -15.76 -6.29 6.13
CA ASN A 42 -14.43 -6.87 6.03
C ASN A 42 -14.10 -7.18 4.56
N ARG A 43 -12.96 -6.69 4.12
CA ARG A 43 -12.45 -6.89 2.76
C ARG A 43 -11.02 -7.38 2.82
N CYS A 44 -10.57 -7.97 1.73
CA CYS A 44 -9.20 -8.47 1.61
C CYS A 44 -8.65 -8.12 0.22
N ILE A 45 -7.43 -7.59 0.22
CA ILE A 45 -6.61 -7.51 -0.99
C ILE A 45 -5.66 -8.68 -0.96
N ASN A 46 -5.66 -9.47 -2.02
CA ASN A 46 -4.83 -10.65 -2.16
C ASN A 46 -4.25 -10.66 -3.57
N GLY A 47 -2.94 -10.58 -3.66
CA GLY A 47 -2.28 -10.58 -4.95
C GLY A 47 -0.77 -10.68 -4.85
N THR A 48 -0.15 -10.66 -6.00
CA THR A 48 1.30 -10.66 -6.14
C THR A 48 1.79 -9.23 -6.29
N ILE A 49 2.81 -8.85 -5.54
CA ILE A 49 3.42 -7.53 -5.64
C ILE A 49 4.10 -7.40 -6.99
N CYS A 50 3.65 -6.45 -7.80
CA CYS A 50 4.20 -6.22 -9.13
C CYS A 50 4.92 -4.89 -9.26
N SER A 51 4.73 -3.96 -8.33
CA SER A 51 5.41 -2.67 -8.33
C SER A 51 5.53 -2.12 -6.93
N VAL A 52 6.68 -1.54 -6.63
CA VAL A 52 6.92 -0.81 -5.38
C VAL A 52 7.49 0.55 -5.78
N GLU A 53 6.76 1.61 -5.49
CA GLU A 53 7.14 2.97 -5.86
C GLU A 53 7.30 3.83 -4.61
N HIS A 54 8.42 4.54 -4.54
CA HIS A 54 8.68 5.52 -3.50
C HIS A 54 8.33 6.90 -4.04
N GLU A 55 7.54 7.65 -3.28
CA GLU A 55 7.13 9.00 -3.64
C GLU A 55 7.47 9.94 -2.50
N ILE A 56 8.21 10.98 -2.81
CA ILE A 56 8.63 11.99 -1.84
C ILE A 56 8.17 13.35 -2.34
N ASP A 57 7.32 14.00 -1.55
CA ASP A 57 6.94 15.40 -1.77
C ASP A 57 7.68 16.26 -0.77
N GLN A 58 8.48 17.20 -1.27
CA GLN A 58 9.27 18.08 -0.42
C GLN A 58 8.90 19.54 -0.70
N ASP A 59 8.64 20.27 0.38
CA ASP A 59 8.56 21.73 0.34
C ASP A 59 9.68 22.33 1.19
N ASN A 60 9.63 23.65 1.45
CA ASN A 60 10.74 24.36 2.09
C ASN A 60 11.00 23.94 3.55
N GLU A 61 10.03 23.35 4.23
CA GLU A 61 10.13 23.07 5.67
C GLU A 61 9.79 21.62 6.05
N SER A 62 9.17 20.86 5.16
CA SER A 62 8.74 19.52 5.44
C SER A 62 8.83 18.63 4.22
N PHE A 63 8.80 17.34 4.47
CA PHE A 63 8.63 16.38 3.37
C PHE A 63 7.65 15.29 3.78
N ASP A 64 6.91 14.80 2.81
CA ASP A 64 6.02 13.65 2.96
C ASP A 64 6.59 12.48 2.16
N TYR A 65 6.63 11.32 2.80
CA TYR A 65 7.09 10.10 2.16
C TYR A 65 5.92 9.12 2.04
N ARG A 66 5.73 8.60 0.83
CA ARG A 66 4.72 7.57 0.55
C ARG A 66 5.35 6.37 -0.11
N LEU A 67 4.85 5.21 0.23
CA LEU A 67 5.21 3.96 -0.41
C LEU A 67 3.96 3.44 -1.11
N LYS A 68 4.02 3.28 -2.44
CA LYS A 68 2.92 2.72 -3.22
C LYS A 68 3.25 1.30 -3.62
N ILE A 69 2.42 0.37 -3.21
CA ILE A 69 2.58 -1.05 -3.51
C ILE A 69 1.43 -1.47 -4.40
N LYS A 70 1.74 -1.89 -5.62
CA LYS A 70 0.74 -2.38 -6.56
C LYS A 70 0.76 -3.89 -6.58
N VAL A 71 -0.41 -4.49 -6.46
CA VAL A 71 -0.61 -5.95 -6.49
C VAL A 71 -1.58 -6.33 -7.58
N TYR A 72 -1.38 -7.51 -8.10
CA TYR A 72 -2.26 -8.06 -9.12
C TYR A 72 -2.63 -9.53 -8.88
#